data_a78dc7e42ae2678d19ea33f2b3a6f7ef
#
_entry.id   a78dc7e42ae2678d19ea33f2b3a6f7ef
#
_cell.length_a   1.000
_cell.length_b   1.000
_cell.length_c   1.000
_cell.angle_alpha   90.00
_cell.angle_beta   90.00
_cell.angle_gamma   90.00
#
_symmetry.space_group_name_H-M   'P 1'
#
loop_
_entity.id
_entity.type
_entity.pdbx_description
1 polymer ?
#
loop_
_entity_poly.entity_id
_entity_poly.type
_entity_poly.pdbx_seq_one_letter_code
_entity_poly.pdbx_strand_id
1 'polypeptide(L)'
;MVSSVWNDATLAVSDETMVVDGNHYFPPQSVDRQYLAPSEHTSVCPVKGTAQYFHLQVGDRRNANAAWTYADPSPAAHSIKDHIAFWKGVNVA
;
A
#
# COMPACT_ATOMS: atom_id res chain seq x y z
N MET A 1 -6.83 10.83 11.83
CA MET A 1 -6.12 10.77 10.54
C MET A 1 -4.99 9.77 10.64
N VAL A 2 -4.86 8.92 9.65
CA VAL A 2 -3.81 7.90 9.60
C VAL A 2 -2.78 8.32 8.58
N SER A 3 -1.49 8.21 8.91
CA SER A 3 -0.41 8.52 7.99
C SER A 3 0.56 7.34 7.86
N SER A 4 1.20 7.27 6.71
CA SER A 4 2.22 6.29 6.38
C SER A 4 3.52 7.03 6.10
N VAL A 5 4.57 6.75 6.87
CA VAL A 5 5.84 7.49 6.81
C VAL A 5 6.99 6.50 6.70
N TRP A 6 7.93 6.78 5.80
CA TRP A 6 9.17 6.03 5.68
C TRP A 6 10.29 6.96 5.24
N ASN A 7 11.46 6.83 5.87
CA ASN A 7 12.65 7.63 5.55
C ASN A 7 12.34 9.15 5.55
N ASP A 8 11.61 9.61 6.57
CA ASP A 8 11.16 10.99 6.78
C ASP A 8 10.21 11.52 5.70
N ALA A 9 9.72 10.67 4.80
CA ALA A 9 8.74 11.07 3.79
C ALA A 9 7.35 10.56 4.16
N THR A 10 6.34 11.42 4.04
CA THR A 10 4.95 11.03 4.19
C THR A 10 4.45 10.44 2.87
N LEU A 11 4.14 9.15 2.88
CA LEU A 11 3.73 8.41 1.69
C LEU A 11 2.24 8.52 1.43
N ALA A 12 1.44 8.58 2.49
CA ALA A 12 0.00 8.65 2.40
C ALA A 12 -0.59 9.22 3.68
N VAL A 13 -1.71 9.91 3.58
CA VAL A 13 -2.49 10.43 4.71
C VAL A 13 -3.97 10.34 4.39
N SER A 14 -4.77 9.75 5.28
CA SER A 14 -6.22 9.66 5.05
C SER A 14 -6.98 9.47 6.35
N ASP A 15 -8.18 10.03 6.40
CA ASP A 15 -9.20 9.70 7.43
C ASP A 15 -10.06 8.50 7.01
N GLU A 16 -9.86 7.97 5.81
CA GLU A 16 -10.76 6.99 5.20
C GLU A 16 -10.06 5.66 4.90
N THR A 17 -9.04 5.30 5.69
CA THR A 17 -8.41 3.99 5.51
C THR A 17 -9.37 2.88 5.85
N MET A 18 -9.23 1.75 5.14
CA MET A 18 -9.92 0.51 5.45
C MET A 18 -8.96 -0.41 6.17
N VAL A 19 -9.36 -0.93 7.34
CA VAL A 19 -8.50 -1.87 8.08
C VAL A 19 -8.93 -3.29 7.76
N VAL A 20 -8.01 -4.08 7.19
CA VAL A 20 -8.25 -5.49 6.87
C VAL A 20 -7.02 -6.27 7.33
N ASP A 21 -7.25 -7.32 8.12
CA ASP A 21 -6.17 -8.15 8.69
C ASP A 21 -5.10 -7.34 9.43
N GLY A 22 -5.53 -6.26 10.10
CA GLY A 22 -4.62 -5.40 10.86
C GLY A 22 -3.83 -4.40 10.02
N ASN A 23 -4.02 -4.35 8.70
CA ASN A 23 -3.37 -3.39 7.82
C ASN A 23 -4.32 -2.28 7.43
N HIS A 24 -3.83 -1.04 7.44
CA HIS A 24 -4.55 0.09 6.88
C HIS A 24 -4.36 0.13 5.37
N TYR A 25 -5.46 0.10 4.62
CA TYR A 25 -5.46 0.27 3.18
C TYR A 25 -5.86 1.70 2.87
N PHE A 26 -4.97 2.45 2.26
CA PHE A 26 -5.16 3.86 1.95
C PHE A 26 -5.87 4.03 0.62
N PRO A 27 -6.90 4.89 0.53
CA PRO A 27 -7.51 5.20 -0.76
C PRO A 27 -6.46 5.65 -1.79
N PRO A 28 -6.62 5.30 -3.07
CA PRO A 28 -5.58 5.59 -4.07
C PRO A 28 -5.24 7.08 -4.17
N GLN A 29 -6.21 7.97 -4.03
CA GLN A 29 -5.99 9.41 -4.12
C GLN A 29 -5.23 9.99 -2.92
N SER A 30 -5.12 9.24 -1.80
CA SER A 30 -4.42 9.70 -0.60
C SER A 30 -2.93 9.38 -0.61
N VAL A 31 -2.45 8.66 -1.62
CA VAL A 31 -1.08 8.17 -1.72
C VAL A 31 -0.27 9.07 -2.63
N ASP A 32 0.92 9.46 -2.17
CA ASP A 32 1.85 10.24 -2.97
C ASP A 32 2.64 9.30 -3.88
N ARG A 33 2.24 9.25 -5.13
CA ARG A 33 2.75 8.28 -6.09
C ARG A 33 4.19 8.53 -6.53
N GLN A 34 4.75 9.69 -6.26
CA GLN A 34 6.15 9.95 -6.58
C GLN A 34 7.10 8.99 -5.84
N TYR A 35 6.66 8.44 -4.71
CA TYR A 35 7.47 7.53 -3.91
C TYR A 35 7.27 6.06 -4.27
N LEU A 36 6.37 5.74 -5.20
CA LEU A 36 6.09 4.38 -5.63
C LEU A 36 6.81 4.07 -6.93
N ALA A 37 7.51 2.94 -6.96
CA ALA A 37 8.12 2.42 -8.18
C ALA A 37 7.49 1.05 -8.50
N PRO A 38 7.24 0.76 -9.79
CA PRO A 38 6.64 -0.52 -10.16
C PRO A 38 7.49 -1.71 -9.74
N SER A 39 6.85 -2.77 -9.30
CA SER A 39 7.49 -4.05 -8.99
C SER A 39 6.82 -5.15 -9.80
N GLU A 40 7.60 -6.17 -10.17
CA GLU A 40 7.07 -7.36 -10.81
C GLU A 40 6.59 -8.41 -9.81
N HIS A 41 6.82 -8.18 -8.52
CA HIS A 41 6.41 -9.13 -7.49
C HIS A 41 4.90 -9.16 -7.33
N THR A 42 4.35 -10.36 -7.18
CA THR A 42 2.94 -10.58 -6.87
C THR A 42 2.81 -11.65 -5.79
N SER A 43 1.68 -11.66 -5.11
CA SER A 43 1.33 -12.75 -4.20
C SER A 43 -0.17 -13.03 -4.31
N VAL A 44 -0.57 -14.25 -3.97
CA VAL A 44 -1.97 -14.66 -4.06
C VAL A 44 -2.54 -14.85 -2.67
N CYS A 45 -3.66 -14.18 -2.41
CA CYS A 45 -4.49 -14.42 -1.24
C CYS A 45 -5.75 -15.14 -1.69
N PRO A 46 -6.06 -16.35 -1.19
CA PRO A 46 -7.26 -17.08 -1.64
C PRO A 46 -8.56 -16.33 -1.43
N VAL A 47 -8.58 -15.41 -0.47
CA VAL A 47 -9.77 -14.62 -0.12
C VAL A 47 -9.84 -13.31 -0.89
N LYS A 48 -8.69 -12.62 -1.05
CA LYS A 48 -8.65 -11.26 -1.61
C LYS A 48 -8.30 -11.21 -3.10
N GLY A 49 -7.56 -12.18 -3.59
CA GLY A 49 -7.08 -12.20 -4.98
C GLY A 49 -5.57 -12.02 -5.08
N THR A 50 -5.10 -11.49 -6.19
CA THR A 50 -3.67 -11.30 -6.44
C THR A 50 -3.24 -9.90 -6.05
N ALA A 51 -2.26 -9.81 -5.14
CA ALA A 51 -1.64 -8.55 -4.76
C ALA A 51 -0.52 -8.21 -5.74
N GLN A 52 -0.46 -6.95 -6.16
CA GLN A 52 0.62 -6.37 -6.94
C GLN A 52 1.42 -5.45 -6.02
N TYR A 53 2.74 -5.51 -6.12
CA TYR A 53 3.62 -4.78 -5.20
C TYR A 53 4.24 -3.56 -5.85
N PHE A 54 4.65 -2.63 -4.99
CA PHE A 54 5.47 -1.47 -5.35
C PHE A 54 6.71 -1.46 -4.47
N HIS A 55 7.81 -0.98 -5.04
CA HIS A 55 8.95 -0.54 -4.25
C HIS A 55 8.69 0.89 -3.76
N LEU A 56 9.24 1.24 -2.60
CA LEU A 56 9.28 2.62 -2.16
C LEU A 56 10.64 3.20 -2.55
N GLN A 57 10.63 4.40 -3.11
CA GLN A 57 11.82 5.13 -3.49
C GLN A 57 11.73 6.54 -2.91
N VAL A 58 12.59 6.84 -1.95
CA VAL A 58 12.67 8.16 -1.31
C VAL A 58 14.11 8.63 -1.45
N GLY A 59 14.35 9.64 -2.28
CA GLY A 59 15.69 10.03 -2.63
C GLY A 59 16.45 8.87 -3.28
N ASP A 60 17.61 8.54 -2.75
CA ASP A 60 18.43 7.41 -3.21
C ASP A 60 18.21 6.12 -2.40
N ARG A 61 17.20 6.12 -1.49
CA ARG A 61 16.86 4.95 -0.66
C ARG A 61 15.70 4.20 -1.27
N ARG A 62 15.85 2.87 -1.37
CA ARG A 62 14.79 1.98 -1.87
C ARG A 62 14.41 0.97 -0.79
N ASN A 63 13.09 0.75 -0.64
CA ASN A 63 12.55 -0.31 0.18
C ASN A 63 11.75 -1.24 -0.75
N ALA A 64 12.35 -2.39 -1.07
CA ALA A 64 11.81 -3.28 -2.10
C ALA A 64 10.52 -3.94 -1.63
N ASN A 65 9.48 -3.89 -2.47
CA ASN A 65 8.20 -4.55 -2.26
C ASN A 65 7.53 -4.14 -0.95
N ALA A 66 7.68 -2.87 -0.55
CA ALA A 66 7.19 -2.39 0.74
C ALA A 66 5.76 -1.87 0.70
N ALA A 67 5.12 -1.87 -0.45
CA ALA A 67 3.71 -1.50 -0.60
C ALA A 67 3.02 -2.49 -1.54
N TRP A 68 1.70 -2.65 -1.37
CA TRP A 68 0.93 -3.53 -2.26
C TRP A 68 -0.48 -3.01 -2.46
N THR A 69 -1.11 -3.49 -3.53
CA THR A 69 -2.49 -3.18 -3.86
C THR A 69 -3.17 -4.40 -4.47
N TYR A 70 -4.48 -4.43 -4.39
CA TYR A 70 -5.31 -5.39 -5.11
C TYR A 70 -6.05 -4.61 -6.20
N ALA A 71 -5.53 -4.65 -7.43
CA ALA A 71 -6.13 -3.93 -8.56
C ALA A 71 -7.41 -4.60 -9.06
N ASP A 72 -7.49 -5.93 -8.88
CA ASP A 72 -8.67 -6.72 -9.27
C ASP A 72 -9.00 -7.72 -8.16
N PRO A 73 -9.47 -7.23 -6.99
CA PRO A 73 -9.74 -8.10 -5.86
C PRO A 73 -10.96 -8.97 -6.10
N SER A 74 -11.05 -10.07 -5.32
CA SER A 74 -12.26 -10.87 -5.29
C SER A 74 -13.46 -10.03 -4.80
N PRO A 75 -14.71 -10.47 -5.07
CA PRO A 75 -15.88 -9.73 -4.56
C PRO A 75 -15.88 -9.49 -3.06
N ALA A 76 -15.31 -10.41 -2.27
CA ALA A 76 -15.23 -10.27 -0.83
C ALA A 76 -14.32 -9.10 -0.39
N ALA A 77 -13.39 -8.68 -1.23
CA ALA A 77 -12.43 -7.62 -0.94
C ALA A 77 -12.61 -6.39 -1.83
N HIS A 78 -13.76 -6.25 -2.48
CA HIS A 78 -13.99 -5.16 -3.43
C HIS A 78 -13.79 -3.77 -2.81
N SER A 79 -14.07 -3.60 -1.53
CA SER A 79 -13.94 -2.30 -0.85
C SER A 79 -12.50 -1.78 -0.81
N ILE A 80 -11.50 -2.65 -0.93
CA ILE A 80 -10.09 -2.24 -0.93
C ILE A 80 -9.47 -2.17 -2.32
N LYS A 81 -10.30 -2.26 -3.37
CA LYS A 81 -9.79 -2.18 -4.75
C LYS A 81 -8.97 -0.90 -4.93
N ASP A 82 -7.78 -1.05 -5.50
CA ASP A 82 -6.80 0.01 -5.77
C ASP A 82 -6.29 0.76 -4.54
N HIS A 83 -6.72 0.39 -3.33
CA HIS A 83 -6.14 0.92 -2.10
C HIS A 83 -4.73 0.37 -1.92
N ILE A 84 -3.89 1.11 -1.21
CA ILE A 84 -2.49 0.75 -1.02
C ILE A 84 -2.19 0.57 0.46
N ALA A 85 -1.55 -0.54 0.79
CA ALA A 85 -1.05 -0.85 2.12
C ALA A 85 0.47 -0.89 2.13
N PHE A 86 1.07 -0.73 3.32
CA PHE A 86 2.50 -0.61 3.49
C PHE A 86 2.99 -1.53 4.59
N TRP A 87 4.26 -1.97 4.49
CA TRP A 87 4.92 -2.79 5.50
C TRP A 87 6.44 -2.57 5.45
N LYS A 88 7.23 -3.49 6.03
CA LYS A 88 8.71 -3.50 5.97
C LYS A 88 9.32 -2.22 6.52
N GLY A 89 8.96 -1.88 7.76
CA GLY A 89 9.55 -0.73 8.43
C GLY A 89 8.88 0.59 8.14
N VAL A 90 7.81 0.58 7.36
CA VAL A 90 6.97 1.77 7.17
C VAL A 90 6.15 1.99 8.44
N ASN A 91 6.18 3.22 8.95
CA ASN A 91 5.42 3.59 10.14
C ASN A 91 4.02 4.04 9.73
N VAL A 92 3.00 3.29 10.14
CA VAL A 92 1.60 3.61 9.89
C VAL A 92 0.93 3.92 11.23
N ALA A 93 0.50 5.16 11.40
CA ALA A 93 -0.07 5.59 12.67
C ALA A 93 -1.08 6.74 12.53
#